data_cc48214ed2ac517e3763fd065c1e5eed
#
_entry.id   cc48214ed2ac517e3763fd065c1e5eed
#
_cell.length_a   1.000
_cell.length_b   1.000
_cell.length_c   1.000
_cell.angle_alpha   90.00
_cell.angle_beta   90.00
_cell.angle_gamma   90.00
#
_symmetry.space_group_name_H-M   'P 1'
#
loop_
_entity.id
_entity.type
_entity.pdbx_description
1 polymer ?
#
loop_
_entity_poly.entity_id
_entity_poly.type
_entity_poly.pdbx_seq_one_letter_code
_entity_poly.pdbx_strand_id
1 'polypeptide(L)'
;MENWREISEDIVSSLLEDGSNPETLYEVEHHFVCEDFDKLEAAALAAFKLGYDVEEPAELELEDGGKIWGFDVVVEAELDTDVIMEDVEKLEKVAMDAGVEYDGWGTYFQE
;
A
#
# COMPACT_ATOMS: atom_id res chain seq x y z
N MET A 1 2.22 17.54 -1.65
CA MET A 1 1.33 16.58 -1.00
C MET A 1 0.63 15.74 -2.05
N GLU A 2 0.77 14.43 -1.96
CA GLU A 2 0.16 13.56 -2.95
C GLU A 2 -1.33 13.39 -2.68
N ASN A 3 -2.12 13.39 -3.73
CA ASN A 3 -3.56 13.15 -3.63
C ASN A 3 -3.83 11.68 -3.96
N TRP A 4 -3.86 10.86 -2.93
CA TRP A 4 -4.05 9.41 -3.08
C TRP A 4 -5.40 9.04 -3.69
N ARG A 5 -6.44 9.86 -3.46
CA ARG A 5 -7.75 9.62 -4.08
C ARG A 5 -7.67 9.76 -5.60
N GLU A 6 -7.03 10.81 -6.09
CA GLU A 6 -6.87 11.02 -7.53
C GLU A 6 -6.01 9.92 -8.15
N ILE A 7 -4.90 9.58 -7.51
CA ILE A 7 -4.04 8.49 -7.95
C ILE A 7 -4.80 7.17 -7.98
N SER A 8 -5.59 6.88 -6.95
CA SER A 8 -6.38 5.65 -6.87
C SER A 8 -7.47 5.61 -7.95
N GLU A 9 -8.13 6.73 -8.20
CA GLU A 9 -9.13 6.83 -9.28
C GLU A 9 -8.50 6.52 -10.64
N ASP A 10 -7.30 7.04 -10.89
CA ASP A 10 -6.59 6.80 -12.15
C ASP A 10 -6.22 5.32 -12.30
N ILE A 11 -5.75 4.68 -11.23
CA ILE A 11 -5.39 3.26 -11.26
C ILE A 11 -6.63 2.40 -11.51
N VAL A 12 -7.71 2.65 -10.78
CA VAL A 12 -8.96 1.91 -10.95
C VAL A 12 -9.52 2.08 -12.35
N SER A 13 -9.55 3.32 -12.85
CA SER A 13 -10.05 3.61 -14.20
C SER A 13 -9.22 2.89 -15.26
N SER A 14 -7.90 2.89 -15.13
CA SER A 14 -7.02 2.22 -16.09
C SER A 14 -7.25 0.72 -16.12
N LEU A 15 -7.44 0.09 -14.96
CA LEU A 15 -7.70 -1.34 -14.88
C LEU A 15 -9.06 -1.69 -15.48
N LEU A 16 -10.09 -0.89 -15.24
CA LEU A 16 -11.41 -1.12 -15.82
C LEU A 16 -11.40 -0.93 -17.32
N GLU A 17 -10.68 0.07 -17.83
CA GLU A 17 -10.52 0.29 -19.27
C GLU A 17 -9.80 -0.89 -19.95
N ASP A 18 -8.87 -1.52 -19.26
CA ASP A 18 -8.14 -2.69 -19.76
C ASP A 18 -8.95 -3.99 -19.68
N GLY A 19 -10.16 -3.93 -19.14
CA GLY A 19 -11.06 -5.08 -19.08
C GLY A 19 -11.07 -5.85 -17.77
N SER A 20 -10.49 -5.30 -16.73
CA SER A 20 -10.54 -5.94 -15.40
C SER A 20 -11.97 -5.99 -14.87
N ASN A 21 -12.29 -7.11 -14.21
CA ASN A 21 -13.62 -7.34 -13.68
C ASN A 21 -13.82 -6.58 -12.36
N PRO A 22 -14.76 -5.61 -12.28
CA PRO A 22 -14.97 -4.84 -11.04
C PRO A 22 -15.67 -5.63 -9.94
N GLU A 23 -16.27 -6.78 -10.25
CA GLU A 23 -16.98 -7.61 -9.27
C GLU A 23 -16.10 -8.64 -8.57
N THR A 24 -14.85 -8.78 -9.00
CA THR A 24 -13.87 -9.72 -8.44
C THR A 24 -13.07 -9.05 -7.34
N LEU A 25 -12.72 -9.79 -6.28
CA LEU A 25 -11.80 -9.30 -5.27
C LEU A 25 -10.37 -9.34 -5.79
N TYR A 26 -9.62 -8.27 -5.52
CA TYR A 26 -8.23 -8.11 -5.92
C TYR A 26 -7.35 -8.10 -4.68
N GLU A 27 -6.15 -8.65 -4.80
CA GLU A 27 -5.14 -8.47 -3.78
C GLU A 27 -4.50 -7.11 -4.01
N VAL A 28 -4.78 -6.17 -3.11
CA VAL A 28 -4.22 -4.82 -3.16
C VAL A 28 -3.03 -4.77 -2.23
N GLU A 29 -1.86 -4.43 -2.76
CA GLU A 29 -0.64 -4.31 -1.98
C GLU A 29 -0.36 -2.84 -1.69
N HIS A 30 -0.23 -2.51 -0.39
CA HIS A 30 0.14 -1.18 0.06
C HIS A 30 1.60 -1.21 0.48
N HIS A 31 2.39 -0.25 0.00
CA HIS A 31 3.84 -0.25 0.18
C HIS A 31 4.29 0.80 1.19
N PHE A 32 5.16 0.40 2.10
CA PHE A 32 5.76 1.29 3.11
C PHE A 32 7.26 1.20 3.03
N VAL A 33 7.94 2.34 3.13
CA VAL A 33 9.40 2.40 3.10
C VAL A 33 9.94 3.34 4.17
N CYS A 34 11.13 3.03 4.68
CA CYS A 34 11.80 3.87 5.66
C CYS A 34 13.28 3.50 5.75
N GLU A 35 14.14 4.49 5.96
CA GLU A 35 15.56 4.26 6.17
C GLU A 35 15.85 3.66 7.55
N ASP A 36 14.94 3.88 8.52
CA ASP A 36 15.07 3.39 9.89
C ASP A 36 14.23 2.13 10.08
N PHE A 37 14.91 0.99 10.22
CA PHE A 37 14.25 -0.31 10.39
C PHE A 37 13.31 -0.35 11.60
N ASP A 38 13.73 0.24 12.72
CA ASP A 38 12.93 0.21 13.96
C ASP A 38 11.59 0.93 13.77
N LYS A 39 11.58 2.05 13.05
CA LYS A 39 10.36 2.76 12.74
C LYS A 39 9.47 1.96 11.81
N LEU A 40 10.07 1.32 10.81
CA LEU A 40 9.33 0.49 9.87
C LEU A 40 8.69 -0.71 10.56
N GLU A 41 9.42 -1.35 11.46
CA GLU A 41 8.91 -2.47 12.25
C GLU A 41 7.71 -2.03 13.11
N ALA A 42 7.80 -0.85 13.72
CA ALA A 42 6.69 -0.29 14.50
C ALA A 42 5.45 -0.06 13.62
N ALA A 43 5.64 0.42 12.40
CA ALA A 43 4.53 0.60 11.45
C ALA A 43 3.92 -0.76 11.06
N ALA A 44 4.75 -1.76 10.79
CA ALA A 44 4.28 -3.11 10.47
C ALA A 44 3.45 -3.69 11.61
N LEU A 45 3.91 -3.54 12.84
CA LEU A 45 3.20 -4.02 14.02
C LEU A 45 1.86 -3.29 14.20
N ALA A 46 1.84 -1.97 13.99
CA ALA A 46 0.61 -1.19 14.09
C ALA A 46 -0.43 -1.64 13.06
N ALA A 47 -0.01 -1.88 11.82
CA ALA A 47 -0.89 -2.38 10.77
C ALA A 47 -1.42 -3.79 11.11
N PHE A 48 -0.56 -4.66 11.63
CA PHE A 48 -0.95 -5.99 12.08
C PHE A 48 -2.02 -5.93 13.16
N LYS A 49 -1.87 -5.02 14.12
CA LYS A 49 -2.84 -4.84 15.21
C LYS A 49 -4.20 -4.36 14.71
N LEU A 50 -4.25 -3.69 13.57
CA LEU A 50 -5.50 -3.26 12.95
C LEU A 50 -6.20 -4.40 12.19
N GLY A 51 -5.57 -5.56 12.10
CA GLY A 51 -6.14 -6.73 11.45
C GLY A 51 -5.68 -6.92 10.01
N TYR A 52 -4.69 -6.17 9.56
CA TYR A 52 -4.16 -6.32 8.19
C TYR A 52 -3.18 -7.48 8.09
N ASP A 53 -3.09 -8.03 6.89
CA ASP A 53 -2.11 -9.05 6.55
C ASP A 53 -0.80 -8.34 6.15
N VAL A 54 0.20 -8.41 7.01
CA VAL A 54 1.46 -7.68 6.86
C VAL A 54 2.59 -8.64 6.51
N GLU A 55 3.30 -8.35 5.42
CA GLU A 55 4.47 -9.12 5.04
C GLU A 55 5.70 -8.66 5.83
N GLU A 56 6.70 -9.53 5.95
CA GLU A 56 7.92 -9.22 6.70
C GLU A 56 8.71 -8.10 6.02
N PRO A 57 9.26 -7.14 6.81
CA PRO A 57 10.13 -6.12 6.26
C PRO A 57 11.35 -6.70 5.56
N ALA A 58 11.73 -6.08 4.44
CA ALA A 58 12.88 -6.49 3.66
C ALA A 58 13.75 -5.29 3.32
N GLU A 59 15.05 -5.54 3.15
CA GLU A 59 16.00 -4.53 2.72
C GLU A 59 15.90 -4.33 1.21
N LEU A 60 15.83 -3.07 0.78
CA LEU A 60 15.78 -2.69 -0.63
C LEU A 60 17.02 -1.85 -0.97
N GLU A 61 17.60 -2.09 -2.13
CA GLU A 61 18.71 -1.27 -2.62
C GLU A 61 18.19 -0.10 -3.46
N LEU A 62 18.74 1.08 -3.20
CA LEU A 62 18.45 2.26 -4.00
C LEU A 62 19.46 2.37 -5.15
N GLU A 63 19.09 3.07 -6.21
CA GLU A 63 19.92 3.24 -7.40
C GLU A 63 21.30 3.87 -7.11
N ASP A 64 21.38 4.68 -6.07
CA ASP A 64 22.62 5.36 -5.67
C ASP A 64 23.49 4.50 -4.75
N GLY A 65 23.14 3.25 -4.53
CA GLY A 65 23.86 2.35 -3.64
C GLY A 65 23.44 2.43 -2.17
N GLY A 66 22.49 3.30 -1.84
CA GLY A 66 21.94 3.37 -0.50
C GLY A 66 20.97 2.21 -0.23
N LYS A 67 20.57 2.08 1.02
CA LYS A 67 19.65 1.04 1.44
C LYS A 67 18.45 1.63 2.15
N ILE A 68 17.29 1.01 1.94
CA ILE A 68 16.04 1.38 2.59
C ILE A 68 15.31 0.10 2.96
N TRP A 69 14.48 0.16 3.98
CA TRP A 69 13.65 -0.98 4.39
C TRP A 69 12.22 -0.77 3.91
N GLY A 70 11.55 -1.85 3.55
CA GLY A 70 10.16 -1.78 3.11
C GLY A 70 9.37 -3.00 3.51
N PHE A 71 8.05 -2.85 3.64
CA PHE A 71 7.14 -3.96 3.80
C PHE A 71 5.84 -3.65 3.05
N ASP A 72 5.08 -4.72 2.77
CA ASP A 72 3.80 -4.60 2.10
C ASP A 72 2.68 -5.06 3.02
N VAL A 73 1.52 -4.39 2.89
CA VAL A 73 0.27 -4.83 3.51
C VAL A 73 -0.64 -5.31 2.37
N VAL A 74 -1.13 -6.54 2.47
CA VAL A 74 -1.99 -7.13 1.45
C VAL A 74 -3.43 -7.12 1.94
N VAL A 75 -4.33 -6.56 1.13
CA VAL A 75 -5.76 -6.45 1.46
C VAL A 75 -6.58 -6.94 0.26
N GLU A 76 -7.57 -7.79 0.51
CA GLU A 76 -8.55 -8.13 -0.53
C GLU A 76 -9.60 -7.05 -0.62
N ALA A 77 -9.82 -6.49 -1.80
CA ALA A 77 -10.77 -5.42 -2.02
C ALA A 77 -11.36 -5.47 -3.42
N GLU A 78 -12.60 -4.99 -3.54
CA GLU A 78 -13.20 -4.78 -4.84
C GLU A 78 -12.51 -3.62 -5.53
N LEU A 79 -12.55 -3.59 -6.86
CA LEU A 79 -11.93 -2.51 -7.65
C LEU A 79 -12.81 -1.26 -7.61
N ASP A 80 -12.89 -0.65 -6.44
CA ASP A 80 -13.72 0.52 -6.14
C ASP A 80 -12.85 1.53 -5.38
N THR A 81 -12.77 2.74 -5.90
CA THR A 81 -11.93 3.78 -5.33
C THR A 81 -12.25 4.07 -3.86
N ASP A 82 -13.53 4.14 -3.50
CA ASP A 82 -13.93 4.43 -2.12
C ASP A 82 -13.51 3.31 -1.15
N VAL A 83 -13.66 2.06 -1.56
CA VAL A 83 -13.26 0.91 -0.75
C VAL A 83 -11.74 0.93 -0.53
N ILE A 84 -10.98 1.15 -1.58
CA ILE A 84 -9.52 1.20 -1.52
C ILE A 84 -9.06 2.38 -0.66
N MET A 85 -9.72 3.53 -0.80
CA MET A 85 -9.35 4.73 -0.05
C MET A 85 -9.57 4.60 1.46
N GLU A 86 -10.53 3.80 1.89
CA GLU A 86 -10.70 3.53 3.32
C GLU A 86 -9.42 2.92 3.91
N ASP A 87 -8.84 1.96 3.21
CA ASP A 87 -7.59 1.34 3.65
C ASP A 87 -6.39 2.29 3.49
N VAL A 88 -6.35 3.04 2.39
CA VAL A 88 -5.28 4.02 2.16
C VAL A 88 -5.22 5.03 3.30
N GLU A 89 -6.37 5.58 3.71
CA GLU A 89 -6.43 6.57 4.79
C GLU A 89 -5.96 6.00 6.12
N LYS A 90 -6.38 4.77 6.46
CA LYS A 90 -5.95 4.11 7.70
C LYS A 90 -4.46 3.81 7.70
N LEU A 91 -3.96 3.31 6.59
CA LEU A 91 -2.55 2.94 6.47
C LEU A 91 -1.64 4.16 6.38
N GLU A 92 -2.10 5.23 5.73
CA GLU A 92 -1.37 6.49 5.69
C GLU A 92 -1.21 7.06 7.11
N LYS A 93 -2.24 6.95 7.92
CA LYS A 93 -2.17 7.38 9.32
C LYS A 93 -1.17 6.54 10.10
N VAL A 94 -1.15 5.23 9.87
CA VAL A 94 -0.15 4.34 10.49
C VAL A 94 1.26 4.80 10.11
N ALA A 95 1.48 5.13 8.84
CA ALA A 95 2.78 5.60 8.37
C ALA A 95 3.17 6.91 9.05
N MET A 96 2.26 7.86 9.14
CA MET A 96 2.51 9.15 9.81
C MET A 96 2.85 8.97 11.29
N ASP A 97 2.08 8.16 12.00
CA ASP A 97 2.28 7.93 13.43
C ASP A 97 3.61 7.24 13.72
N ALA A 98 4.05 6.35 12.84
CA ALA A 98 5.31 5.63 13.00
C ALA A 98 6.51 6.39 12.43
N GLY A 99 6.28 7.43 11.64
CA GLY A 99 7.35 8.20 11.01
C GLY A 99 7.96 7.53 9.79
N VAL A 100 7.17 6.72 9.07
CA VAL A 100 7.59 6.06 7.83
C VAL A 100 6.83 6.63 6.65
N GLU A 101 7.27 6.32 5.43
CA GLU A 101 6.63 6.78 4.21
C GLU A 101 5.66 5.74 3.67
N TYR A 102 4.44 6.17 3.36
CA TYR A 102 3.48 5.37 2.59
C TYR A 102 3.78 5.60 1.11
N ASP A 103 4.25 4.56 0.43
CA ASP A 103 4.76 4.66 -0.94
C ASP A 103 3.72 4.34 -2.02
N GLY A 104 2.48 4.15 -1.64
CA GLY A 104 1.40 3.89 -2.59
C GLY A 104 0.90 2.45 -2.54
N TRP A 105 0.04 2.13 -3.50
CA TRP A 105 -0.53 0.79 -3.60
C TRP A 105 -0.57 0.34 -5.06
N GLY A 106 -0.73 -0.96 -5.25
CA GLY A 106 -0.89 -1.54 -6.56
C GLY A 106 -1.64 -2.86 -6.48
N THR A 107 -2.07 -3.36 -7.62
CA THR A 107 -2.74 -4.66 -7.71
C THR A 107 -2.46 -5.28 -9.07
N TYR A 108 -2.87 -6.54 -9.22
CA TYR A 108 -2.68 -7.28 -10.47
C TYR A 108 -3.96 -7.22 -11.30
N PHE A 109 -3.77 -7.23 -12.62
CA PHE A 109 -4.88 -7.31 -13.56
C PHE A 109 -5.61 -8.64 -13.42
N GLN A 110 -6.94 -8.60 -13.35
CA GLN A 110 -7.78 -9.80 -13.34
C GLN A 110 -8.95 -9.63 -14.31
N GLU A 111 -9.15 -10.62 -15.12
CA GLU A 111 -10.26 -10.64 -16.09
C GLU A 111 -11.59 -10.99 -15.43
#